data_836e936e7a9270945d0615cb7ab36129
#
_entry.id   836e936e7a9270945d0615cb7ab36129
#
_cell.length_a   1.000
_cell.length_b   1.000
_cell.length_c   1.000
_cell.angle_alpha   90.00
_cell.angle_beta   90.00
_cell.angle_gamma   90.00
#
_symmetry.space_group_name_H-M   'P 1'
#
loop_
_entity.id
_entity.type
_entity.pdbx_description
1 polymer ?
#
loop_
_entity_poly.entity_id
_entity_poly.type
_entity_poly.pdbx_seq_one_letter_code
_entity_poly.pdbx_strand_id
1 'polypeptide(L)'
;MIVEYERPEDKFVFLSFGENQLMFEQDNGSWNTGVLEYPFGRGVNFEMSVSNVEELYDKVITTGIEPFRRLSTSRYRNGTEEIVQKEFLVQDPDGYLLRFTD
;
A
#
# COMPACT_ATOMS: atom_id res chain seq x y z
N MET A 1 2.85 -21.46 -2.92
CA MET A 1 3.11 -20.01 -2.87
C MET A 1 4.39 -19.72 -3.63
N ILE A 2 4.39 -18.70 -4.46
CA ILE A 2 5.50 -18.37 -5.34
C ILE A 2 6.07 -17.02 -4.95
N VAL A 3 7.41 -16.92 -4.86
CA VAL A 3 8.09 -15.63 -4.72
C VAL A 3 8.16 -14.99 -6.10
N GLU A 4 7.41 -13.91 -6.31
CA GLU A 4 7.41 -13.20 -7.59
C GLU A 4 8.65 -12.32 -7.72
N TYR A 5 9.00 -11.57 -6.67
CA TYR A 5 10.25 -10.82 -6.61
C TYR A 5 10.56 -10.39 -5.18
N GLU A 6 11.80 -9.96 -4.98
CA GLU A 6 12.29 -9.48 -3.69
C GLU A 6 13.06 -8.18 -3.87
N ARG A 7 13.09 -7.40 -2.79
CA ARG A 7 13.98 -6.25 -2.66
C ARG A 7 14.75 -6.43 -1.34
N PRO A 8 15.88 -7.16 -1.35
CA PRO A 8 16.63 -7.43 -0.11
C PRO A 8 17.05 -6.16 0.63
N GLU A 9 17.35 -5.08 -0.09
CA GLU A 9 17.71 -3.79 0.48
C GLU A 9 16.59 -3.19 1.35
N ASP A 10 15.33 -3.48 1.02
CA ASP A 10 14.15 -3.02 1.75
C ASP A 10 13.59 -4.11 2.67
N LYS A 11 14.20 -5.30 2.65
CA LYS A 11 13.69 -6.49 3.35
C LYS A 11 12.23 -6.74 3.00
N PHE A 12 11.96 -6.80 1.72
CA PHE A 12 10.64 -6.90 1.12
C PHE A 12 10.57 -8.13 0.22
N VAL A 13 9.45 -8.84 0.28
CA VAL A 13 9.16 -9.95 -0.63
C VAL A 13 7.74 -9.86 -1.13
N PHE A 14 7.55 -10.10 -2.42
CA PHE A 14 6.24 -10.16 -3.07
C PHE A 14 5.93 -11.61 -3.42
N LEU A 15 4.83 -12.12 -2.89
CA LEU A 15 4.42 -13.51 -3.05
C LEU A 15 3.10 -13.58 -3.80
N SER A 16 2.90 -14.69 -4.51
CA SER A 16 1.60 -14.99 -5.09
C SER A 16 1.16 -16.42 -4.73
N PHE A 17 -0.14 -16.59 -4.68
CA PHE A 17 -0.79 -17.89 -4.51
C PHE A 17 -2.07 -17.87 -5.33
N GLY A 18 -2.04 -18.50 -6.51
CA GLY A 18 -3.10 -18.33 -7.49
C GLY A 18 -3.21 -16.87 -7.89
N GLU A 19 -4.38 -16.26 -7.76
CA GLU A 19 -4.60 -14.85 -8.04
C GLU A 19 -4.40 -13.96 -6.81
N ASN A 20 -4.14 -14.55 -5.66
CA ASN A 20 -3.93 -13.81 -4.44
C ASN A 20 -2.48 -13.34 -4.34
N GLN A 21 -2.29 -12.16 -3.79
CA GLN A 21 -0.97 -11.54 -3.65
C GLN A 21 -0.76 -11.08 -2.22
N LEU A 22 0.45 -11.29 -1.73
CA LEU A 22 0.87 -10.87 -0.39
C LEU A 22 2.22 -10.21 -0.49
N MET A 23 2.39 -9.13 0.25
CA MET A 23 3.68 -8.47 0.41
C MET A 23 4.06 -8.52 1.88
N PHE A 24 5.27 -8.97 2.15
CA PHE A 24 5.85 -8.89 3.49
C PHE A 24 7.04 -7.94 3.44
N GLU A 25 7.07 -7.02 4.37
CA GLU A 25 8.15 -6.05 4.47
C GLU A 25 8.49 -5.86 5.94
N GLN A 26 9.77 -5.74 6.23
CA GLN A 26 10.18 -5.40 7.60
C GLN A 26 9.56 -4.06 7.99
N ASP A 27 9.10 -3.96 9.23
CA ASP A 27 8.55 -2.72 9.76
C ASP A 27 9.54 -1.57 9.56
N ASN A 28 9.10 -0.54 8.85
CA ASN A 28 9.87 0.67 8.59
C ASN A 28 9.11 1.93 9.00
N GLY A 29 7.97 1.75 9.66
CA GLY A 29 7.11 2.85 10.09
C GLY A 29 6.21 3.44 9.02
N SER A 30 6.39 3.08 7.74
CA SER A 30 5.66 3.72 6.63
C SER A 30 4.16 3.43 6.63
N TRP A 31 3.76 2.28 7.15
CA TRP A 31 2.39 1.79 7.05
C TRP A 31 1.69 1.68 8.40
N ASN A 32 2.33 2.11 9.47
CA ASN A 32 1.81 1.94 10.81
C ASN A 32 0.77 3.01 11.14
N THR A 33 -0.38 2.58 11.68
CA THR A 33 -1.41 3.48 12.19
C THR A 33 -1.33 3.63 13.71
N GLY A 34 -0.38 2.98 14.34
CA GLY A 34 -0.13 3.02 15.77
C GLY A 34 1.04 2.11 16.13
N VAL A 35 1.28 1.96 17.42
CA VAL A 35 2.33 1.07 17.91
C VAL A 35 2.04 -0.37 17.49
N LEU A 36 3.04 -1.06 16.97
CA LEU A 36 2.91 -2.46 16.56
C LEU A 36 3.11 -3.37 17.76
N GLU A 37 2.12 -4.21 18.01
CA GLU A 37 2.18 -5.28 18.99
C GLU A 37 1.63 -6.53 18.32
N TYR A 38 2.20 -7.66 18.63
CA TYR A 38 1.75 -8.92 18.03
C TYR A 38 0.30 -9.24 18.38
N PRO A 39 -0.59 -9.55 17.43
CA PRO A 39 -0.40 -9.50 15.96
C PRO A 39 -0.43 -8.06 15.43
N PHE A 40 0.39 -7.78 14.42
CA PHE A 40 0.69 -6.43 13.94
C PHE A 40 -0.40 -5.84 13.02
N GLY A 41 -1.67 -5.88 13.45
CA GLY A 41 -2.77 -5.36 12.63
C GLY A 41 -2.63 -3.91 12.22
N ARG A 42 -1.95 -3.09 13.01
CA ARG A 42 -1.73 -1.67 12.71
C ARG A 42 -0.66 -1.42 11.65
N GLY A 43 -0.03 -2.48 11.17
CA GLY A 43 0.92 -2.42 10.06
C GLY A 43 0.35 -3.00 8.77
N VAL A 44 -0.93 -3.35 8.74
CA VAL A 44 -1.60 -3.94 7.57
C VAL A 44 -2.24 -2.83 6.73
N ASN A 45 -2.15 -2.96 5.41
CA ASN A 45 -2.94 -2.14 4.50
C ASN A 45 -3.52 -3.01 3.40
N PHE A 46 -4.61 -2.54 2.82
CA PHE A 46 -5.29 -3.21 1.72
C PHE A 46 -5.09 -2.38 0.46
N GLU A 47 -4.46 -2.95 -0.55
CA GLU A 47 -4.23 -2.27 -1.80
C GLU A 47 -5.36 -2.58 -2.78
N MET A 48 -5.90 -1.54 -3.37
CA MET A 48 -6.96 -1.63 -4.38
C MET A 48 -6.54 -0.88 -5.62
N SER A 49 -6.59 -1.56 -6.76
CA SER A 49 -6.31 -0.95 -8.05
C SER A 49 -7.56 -0.27 -8.59
N VAL A 50 -7.40 0.95 -9.08
CA VAL A 50 -8.49 1.71 -9.69
C VAL A 50 -8.02 2.25 -11.04
N SER A 51 -8.98 2.56 -11.92
CA SER A 51 -8.66 2.99 -13.28
C SER A 51 -8.12 4.41 -13.36
N ASN A 52 -8.51 5.28 -12.42
CA ASN A 52 -8.06 6.67 -12.36
C ASN A 52 -7.99 7.13 -10.92
N VAL A 53 -6.82 6.98 -10.33
CA VAL A 53 -6.61 7.28 -8.91
C VAL A 53 -6.73 8.79 -8.64
N GLU A 54 -6.34 9.64 -9.59
CA GLU A 54 -6.43 11.09 -9.41
C GLU A 54 -7.88 11.54 -9.30
N GLU A 55 -8.75 11.01 -10.15
CA GLU A 55 -10.17 11.31 -10.10
C GLU A 55 -10.80 10.84 -8.79
N LEU A 56 -10.46 9.63 -8.35
CA LEU A 56 -10.95 9.12 -7.08
C LEU A 56 -10.47 9.97 -5.91
N TYR A 57 -9.19 10.37 -5.93
CA TYR A 57 -8.61 11.23 -4.91
C TYR A 57 -9.39 12.55 -4.82
N ASP A 58 -9.66 13.20 -5.94
CA ASP A 58 -10.41 14.46 -5.98
C ASP A 58 -11.80 14.29 -5.38
N LYS A 59 -12.48 13.20 -5.68
CA LYS A 59 -13.80 12.89 -5.09
C LYS A 59 -13.72 12.71 -3.57
N VAL A 60 -12.73 11.99 -3.10
CA VAL A 60 -12.53 11.75 -1.67
C VAL A 60 -12.28 13.04 -0.93
N ILE A 61 -11.39 13.89 -1.44
CA ILE A 61 -11.08 15.19 -0.84
C ILE A 61 -12.32 16.10 -0.84
N THR A 62 -13.05 16.12 -1.94
CA THR A 62 -14.25 16.95 -2.07
C THR A 62 -15.34 16.57 -1.06
N THR A 63 -15.43 15.29 -0.69
CA THR A 63 -16.40 14.85 0.32
C THR A 63 -15.97 15.16 1.75
N GLY A 64 -14.77 15.71 1.95
CA GLY A 64 -14.29 16.12 3.26
C GLY A 64 -13.51 15.05 4.02
N ILE A 65 -13.16 13.96 3.38
CA ILE A 65 -12.34 12.91 4.00
C ILE A 65 -10.88 13.38 4.04
N GLU A 66 -10.28 13.34 5.24
CA GLU A 66 -8.86 13.63 5.41
C GLU A 66 -8.04 12.40 5.03
N PRO A 67 -7.13 12.48 4.06
CA PRO A 67 -6.32 11.31 3.70
C PRO A 67 -5.27 11.02 4.77
N PHE A 68 -4.97 9.74 4.98
CA PHE A 68 -3.84 9.33 5.81
C PHE A 68 -2.53 9.72 5.14
N ARG A 69 -2.47 9.54 3.82
CA ARG A 69 -1.35 9.99 2.98
C ARG A 69 -1.91 10.54 1.69
N ARG A 70 -1.48 11.75 1.33
CA ARG A 70 -1.94 12.44 0.13
C ARG A 70 -1.48 11.72 -1.14
N LEU A 71 -2.15 12.03 -2.26
CA LEU A 71 -1.76 11.51 -3.57
C LEU A 71 -0.28 11.80 -3.82
N SER A 72 0.45 10.77 -4.16
CA SER A 72 1.88 10.85 -4.43
C SER A 72 2.27 9.82 -5.49
N THR A 73 3.42 10.05 -6.10
CA THR A 73 4.02 9.12 -7.04
C THR A 73 5.11 8.34 -6.31
N SER A 74 5.01 7.03 -6.34
CA SER A 74 6.00 6.13 -5.74
C SER A 74 6.70 5.33 -6.82
N ARG A 75 7.97 5.02 -6.59
CA ARG A 75 8.79 4.25 -7.50
C ARG A 75 9.29 3.01 -6.78
N TYR A 76 9.05 1.85 -7.38
CA TYR A 76 9.44 0.56 -6.82
C TYR A 76 10.26 -0.22 -7.84
N ARG A 77 11.23 -0.99 -7.34
CA ARG A 77 12.00 -1.88 -8.18
C ARG A 77 11.33 -3.27 -8.20
N ASN A 78 11.12 -3.78 -9.42
CA ASN A 78 10.65 -5.14 -9.66
C ASN A 78 11.73 -5.86 -10.46
N GLY A 79 12.67 -6.53 -9.75
CA GLY A 79 13.83 -7.11 -10.42
C GLY A 79 14.72 -6.03 -11.02
N THR A 80 14.83 -5.99 -12.34
CA THR A 80 15.59 -4.97 -13.07
C THR A 80 14.73 -3.82 -13.59
N GLU A 81 13.41 -3.91 -13.42
CA GLU A 81 12.48 -2.88 -13.89
C GLU A 81 12.07 -1.94 -12.77
N GLU A 82 11.70 -0.72 -13.14
CA GLU A 82 11.15 0.26 -12.22
C GLU A 82 9.64 0.35 -12.43
N ILE A 83 8.89 0.22 -11.35
CA ILE A 83 7.43 0.40 -11.34
C ILE A 83 7.14 1.77 -10.79
N VAL A 84 6.34 2.55 -11.52
CA VAL A 84 5.88 3.88 -11.09
C VAL A 84 4.40 3.80 -10.79
N GLN A 85 4.00 4.15 -9.56
CA GLN A 85 2.61 4.14 -9.14
C GLN A 85 2.22 5.47 -8.54
N LYS A 86 1.00 5.91 -8.85
CA LYS A 86 0.35 6.98 -8.10
C LYS A 86 -0.56 6.34 -7.08
N GLU A 87 -0.52 6.84 -5.86
CA GLU A 87 -1.31 6.26 -4.78
C GLU A 87 -1.66 7.28 -3.72
N PHE A 88 -2.74 6.99 -3.00
CA PHE A 88 -3.07 7.69 -1.77
C PHE A 88 -3.67 6.70 -0.78
N LEU A 89 -3.69 7.08 0.49
CA LEU A 89 -4.20 6.22 1.56
C LEU A 89 -5.24 6.96 2.38
N VAL A 90 -6.28 6.23 2.76
CA VAL A 90 -7.26 6.68 3.74
C VAL A 90 -7.43 5.60 4.79
N GLN A 91 -7.95 5.96 5.96
CA GLN A 91 -8.34 4.99 6.96
C GLN A 91 -9.84 4.74 6.86
N ASP A 92 -10.24 3.47 7.01
CA ASP A 92 -11.65 3.15 7.11
C ASP A 92 -12.18 3.58 8.51
N PRO A 93 -13.49 3.46 8.77
CA PRO A 93 -14.05 3.88 10.07
C PRO A 93 -13.44 3.16 11.28
N ASP A 94 -12.86 1.99 11.09
CA ASP A 94 -12.22 1.21 12.16
C ASP A 94 -10.71 1.45 12.24
N GLY A 95 -10.16 2.33 11.39
CA GLY A 95 -8.77 2.73 11.43
C GLY A 95 -7.82 1.94 10.54
N TYR A 96 -8.30 0.99 9.74
CA TYR A 96 -7.45 0.23 8.83
C TYR A 96 -7.11 1.05 7.59
N LEU A 97 -5.88 0.84 7.09
CA LEU A 97 -5.42 1.56 5.90
C LEU A 97 -5.94 0.95 4.61
N LEU A 98 -6.51 1.80 3.78
CA LEU A 98 -6.91 1.48 2.41
C LEU A 98 -6.00 2.25 1.48
N ARG A 99 -5.29 1.53 0.60
CA ARG A 99 -4.36 2.10 -0.36
C ARG A 99 -4.94 1.97 -1.77
N PHE A 100 -5.13 3.10 -2.43
CA PHE A 100 -5.65 3.15 -3.80
C PHE A 100 -4.53 3.52 -4.76
N THR A 101 -4.38 2.73 -5.81
CA THR A 101 -3.34 2.91 -6.82
C THR A 101 -3.93 2.75 -8.22
N ASP A 102 -3.23 3.22 -9.24
CA ASP A 102 -3.58 2.94 -10.63
C ASP A 102 -2.56 2.06 -11.36
#